data_df201996be3c046499bf3d3b7f0f07fd
#
_entry.id   df201996be3c046499bf3d3b7f0f07fd
#
_cell.length_a   1.000
_cell.length_b   1.000
_cell.length_c   1.000
_cell.angle_alpha   90.00
_cell.angle_beta   90.00
_cell.angle_gamma   90.00
#
_symmetry.space_group_name_H-M   'P 1'
#
loop_
_entity.id
_entity.type
_entity.pdbx_description
1 polymer ?
#
loop_
_entity_poly.entity_id
_entity_poly.type
_entity_poly.pdbx_seq_one_letter_code
_entity_poly.pdbx_strand_id
1 'polypeptide(L)'
;MMVLGGMAAGMAGLLASVGIIHMHARAGWSPWWLTLTLLLLGVGQGLVVSPNQTLSLVDVPLEYAGAAGGILQTGERIGTSIGIAAITGLTFRVSHTSGWDAAAQAGLLAVVAAIAVAAAVAAYDLRLAARRRR
;
A
#
# COMPACT_ATOMS: atom_id res chain seq x y z
N MET A 1 14.10 8.92 2.27
CA MET A 1 14.72 7.58 2.18
C MET A 1 13.87 6.51 2.90
N MET A 2 13.46 6.70 4.17
CA MET A 2 12.67 5.69 4.91
C MET A 2 11.33 5.34 4.25
N VAL A 3 10.56 6.34 3.79
CA VAL A 3 9.26 6.13 3.12
C VAL A 3 9.40 5.26 1.86
N LEU A 4 10.37 5.57 1.00
CA LEU A 4 10.61 4.76 -0.21
C LEU A 4 11.05 3.33 0.13
N GLY A 5 11.88 3.17 1.19
CA GLY A 5 12.26 1.85 1.66
C GLY A 5 11.07 1.03 2.20
N GLY A 6 10.17 1.68 2.96
CA GLY A 6 8.94 1.07 3.44
C GLY A 6 7.98 0.68 2.31
N MET A 7 7.82 1.55 1.30
CA MET A 7 7.02 1.23 0.11
C MET A 7 7.60 0.05 -0.67
N ALA A 8 8.93 0.01 -0.85
CA ALA A 8 9.59 -1.11 -1.52
C ALA A 8 9.42 -2.43 -0.74
N ALA A 9 9.57 -2.40 0.59
CA ALA A 9 9.33 -3.57 1.44
C ALA A 9 7.87 -4.03 1.39
N GLY A 10 6.91 -3.11 1.42
CA GLY A 10 5.49 -3.42 1.26
C GLY A 10 5.17 -4.06 -0.09
N MET A 11 5.70 -3.50 -1.19
CA MET A 11 5.56 -4.08 -2.53
C MET A 11 6.18 -5.48 -2.62
N ALA A 12 7.38 -5.68 -2.06
CA ALA A 12 8.03 -6.98 -2.05
C ALA A 12 7.21 -8.02 -1.28
N GLY A 13 6.65 -7.65 -0.10
CA GLY A 13 5.77 -8.51 0.68
C GLY A 13 4.50 -8.91 -0.08
N LEU A 14 3.87 -7.97 -0.79
CA LEU A 14 2.68 -8.24 -1.60
C LEU A 14 2.99 -9.14 -2.80
N LEU A 15 4.06 -8.86 -3.54
CA LEU A 15 4.47 -9.69 -4.69
C LEU A 15 4.85 -11.10 -4.24
N ALA A 16 5.54 -11.24 -3.10
CA ALA A 16 5.84 -12.54 -2.50
C ALA A 16 4.54 -13.29 -2.12
N SER A 17 3.53 -12.59 -1.58
CA SER A 17 2.23 -13.19 -1.26
C SER A 17 1.51 -13.70 -2.51
N VAL A 18 1.52 -12.94 -3.61
CA VAL A 18 0.98 -13.40 -4.91
C VAL A 18 1.70 -14.67 -5.39
N GLY A 19 3.03 -14.69 -5.28
CA GLY A 19 3.83 -15.86 -5.63
C GLY A 19 3.49 -17.11 -4.81
N ILE A 20 3.33 -16.95 -3.48
CA ILE A 20 2.98 -18.06 -2.58
C ILE A 20 1.58 -18.59 -2.89
N ILE A 21 0.58 -17.73 -3.13
CA ILE A 21 -0.76 -18.18 -3.52
C ILE A 21 -0.70 -18.98 -4.84
N HIS A 22 0.07 -18.51 -5.81
CA HIS A 22 0.25 -19.21 -7.07
C HIS A 22 0.93 -20.58 -6.90
N MET A 23 1.93 -20.67 -6.02
CA MET A 23 2.62 -21.94 -5.71
C MET A 23 1.76 -22.88 -4.88
N HIS A 24 0.94 -22.35 -3.96
CA HIS A 24 -0.03 -23.15 -3.22
C HIS A 24 -1.03 -23.82 -4.17
N ALA A 25 -1.59 -23.06 -5.10
CA ALA A 25 -2.55 -23.59 -6.08
C ALA A 25 -1.95 -24.66 -7.01
N ARG A 26 -0.64 -24.60 -7.30
CA ARG A 26 0.04 -25.55 -8.21
C ARG A 26 0.77 -26.70 -7.53
N ALA A 27 1.39 -26.46 -6.38
CA ALA A 27 2.32 -27.37 -5.73
C ALA A 27 1.96 -27.73 -4.28
N GLY A 28 0.81 -27.27 -3.78
CA GLY A 28 0.35 -27.59 -2.42
C GLY A 28 1.22 -26.98 -1.30
N TRP A 29 1.91 -25.87 -1.56
CA TRP A 29 2.71 -25.19 -0.55
C TRP A 29 1.89 -24.78 0.66
N SER A 30 2.48 -24.82 1.85
CA SER A 30 1.79 -24.48 3.09
C SER A 30 1.36 -23.01 3.12
N PRO A 31 0.11 -22.69 3.46
CA PRO A 31 -0.38 -21.32 3.61
C PRO A 31 0.36 -20.50 4.69
N TRP A 32 1.07 -21.17 5.61
CA TRP A 32 1.85 -20.52 6.66
C TRP A 32 2.91 -19.56 6.14
N TRP A 33 3.42 -19.76 4.92
CA TRP A 33 4.35 -18.82 4.27
C TRP A 33 3.73 -17.44 4.02
N LEU A 34 2.40 -17.35 3.88
CA LEU A 34 1.70 -16.07 3.79
C LEU A 34 1.87 -15.22 5.05
N THR A 35 1.95 -15.84 6.23
CA THR A 35 2.17 -15.11 7.48
C THR A 35 3.48 -14.31 7.44
N LEU A 36 4.54 -14.90 6.91
CA LEU A 36 5.85 -14.25 6.81
C LEU A 36 5.83 -13.07 5.82
N THR A 37 5.18 -13.23 4.67
CA THR A 37 5.07 -12.15 3.68
C THR A 37 4.17 -11.02 4.15
N LEU A 38 3.08 -11.34 4.87
CA LEU A 38 2.20 -10.34 5.47
C LEU A 38 2.88 -9.60 6.64
N LEU A 39 3.76 -10.28 7.39
CA LEU A 39 4.59 -9.62 8.40
C LEU A 39 5.53 -8.59 7.76
N LEU A 40 6.19 -8.95 6.66
CA LEU A 40 7.03 -8.03 5.90
C LEU A 40 6.25 -6.83 5.38
N LEU A 41 5.02 -7.05 4.89
CA LEU A 41 4.09 -5.99 4.51
C LEU A 41 3.77 -5.07 5.67
N GLY A 42 3.47 -5.63 6.85
CA GLY A 42 3.16 -4.86 8.06
C GLY A 42 4.31 -3.98 8.52
N VAL A 43 5.54 -4.50 8.50
CA VAL A 43 6.75 -3.70 8.78
C VAL A 43 6.92 -2.57 7.76
N GLY A 44 6.74 -2.86 6.46
CA GLY A 44 6.77 -1.86 5.41
C GLY A 44 5.76 -0.74 5.63
N GLN A 45 4.53 -1.08 5.99
CA GLN A 45 3.46 -0.12 6.31
C GLN A 45 3.81 0.75 7.52
N GLY A 46 4.33 0.17 8.61
CA GLY A 46 4.74 0.92 9.80
C GLY A 46 5.82 1.97 9.47
N LEU A 47 6.77 1.63 8.61
CA LEU A 47 7.83 2.53 8.17
C LEU A 47 7.34 3.66 7.24
N VAL A 48 6.17 3.53 6.64
CA VAL A 48 5.58 4.56 5.77
C VAL A 48 4.63 5.48 6.54
N VAL A 49 3.72 4.91 7.32
CA VAL A 49 2.59 5.65 7.91
C VAL A 49 3.09 6.73 8.89
N SER A 50 3.95 6.37 9.83
CA SER A 50 4.41 7.29 10.87
C SER A 50 5.20 8.50 10.32
N PRO A 51 6.24 8.32 9.48
CA PRO A 51 6.94 9.46 8.89
C PRO A 51 6.05 10.30 7.97
N ASN A 52 5.14 9.66 7.23
CA ASN A 52 4.26 10.36 6.30
C ASN A 52 3.32 11.33 7.02
N GLN A 53 2.71 10.90 8.14
CA GLN A 53 1.86 11.77 8.96
C GLN A 53 2.66 12.95 9.54
N THR A 54 3.86 12.70 10.06
CA THR A 54 4.71 13.74 10.61
C THR A 54 5.12 14.77 9.54
N LEU A 55 5.56 14.29 8.36
CA LEU A 55 5.98 15.16 7.27
C LEU A 55 4.83 15.99 6.69
N SER A 56 3.62 15.44 6.66
CA SER A 56 2.44 16.15 6.16
C SER A 56 2.03 17.35 7.04
N LEU A 57 2.45 17.37 8.31
CA LEU A 57 2.07 18.40 9.28
C LEU A 57 3.25 19.29 9.68
N VAL A 58 4.47 19.02 9.24
CA VAL A 58 5.69 19.70 9.72
C VAL A 58 5.68 21.20 9.45
N ASP A 59 5.12 21.65 8.33
CA ASP A 59 5.06 23.07 7.94
C ASP A 59 3.76 23.76 8.36
N VAL A 60 2.86 23.06 9.10
CA VAL A 60 1.60 23.62 9.55
C VAL A 60 1.80 24.38 10.86
N PRO A 61 1.41 25.68 10.94
CA PRO A 61 1.44 26.44 12.19
C PRO A 61 0.67 25.73 13.30
N LEU A 62 1.16 25.79 14.53
CA LEU A 62 0.63 25.03 15.67
C LEU A 62 -0.85 25.34 15.93
N GLU A 63 -1.28 26.58 15.67
CA GLU A 63 -2.68 27.01 15.80
C GLU A 63 -3.64 26.29 14.85
N TYR A 64 -3.16 25.80 13.70
CA TYR A 64 -3.94 25.06 12.69
C TYR A 64 -3.67 23.55 12.69
N ALA A 65 -2.75 23.07 13.52
CA ALA A 65 -2.32 21.67 13.51
C ALA A 65 -3.48 20.67 13.75
N GLY A 66 -4.42 21.03 14.63
CA GLY A 66 -5.61 20.22 14.90
C GLY A 66 -6.55 20.11 13.69
N ALA A 67 -6.83 21.24 13.03
CA ALA A 67 -7.70 21.27 11.84
C ALA A 67 -7.03 20.53 10.66
N ALA A 68 -5.75 20.77 10.43
CA ALA A 68 -4.99 20.09 9.37
C ALA A 68 -4.92 18.59 9.59
N GLY A 69 -4.68 18.14 10.85
CA GLY A 69 -4.71 16.72 11.21
C GLY A 69 -6.09 16.08 10.98
N GLY A 70 -7.16 16.78 11.30
CA GLY A 70 -8.53 16.33 11.04
C GLY A 70 -8.84 16.17 9.56
N ILE A 71 -8.40 17.12 8.72
CA ILE A 71 -8.56 17.07 7.26
C ILE A 71 -7.76 15.89 6.69
N LEU A 72 -6.49 15.73 7.11
CA LEU A 72 -5.63 14.64 6.68
C LEU A 72 -6.28 13.28 7.01
N GLN A 73 -6.71 13.09 8.25
CA GLN A 73 -7.32 11.86 8.71
C GLN A 73 -8.66 11.55 7.99
N THR A 74 -9.44 12.59 7.70
CA THR A 74 -10.68 12.43 6.93
C THR A 74 -10.37 11.99 5.50
N GLY A 75 -9.38 12.59 4.85
CA GLY A 75 -8.92 12.20 3.53
C GLY A 75 -8.41 10.75 3.49
N GLU A 76 -7.63 10.33 4.49
CA GLU A 76 -7.16 8.95 4.63
C GLU A 76 -8.32 7.95 4.77
N ARG A 77 -9.33 8.28 5.58
CA ARG A 77 -10.52 7.43 5.75
C ARG A 77 -11.35 7.30 4.47
N ILE A 78 -11.56 8.40 3.76
CA ILE A 78 -12.27 8.40 2.47
C ILE A 78 -11.49 7.56 1.46
N GLY A 79 -10.19 7.79 1.32
CA GLY A 79 -9.32 7.03 0.42
C GLY A 79 -9.32 5.54 0.72
N THR A 80 -9.23 5.17 2.00
CA THR A 80 -9.27 3.77 2.46
C THR A 80 -10.61 3.13 2.13
N SER A 81 -11.73 3.82 2.37
CA SER A 81 -13.07 3.30 2.08
C SER A 81 -13.28 3.04 0.59
N ILE A 82 -12.86 3.98 -0.26
CA ILE A 82 -12.90 3.83 -1.73
C ILE A 82 -12.00 2.67 -2.17
N GLY A 83 -10.79 2.61 -1.64
CA GLY A 83 -9.82 1.54 -1.95
C GLY A 83 -10.36 0.14 -1.60
N ILE A 84 -10.90 -0.03 -0.39
CA ILE A 84 -11.50 -1.28 0.04
C ILE A 84 -12.67 -1.66 -0.87
N ALA A 85 -13.57 -0.74 -1.17
CA ALA A 85 -14.72 -1.01 -2.03
C ALA A 85 -14.30 -1.45 -3.44
N ALA A 86 -13.34 -0.74 -4.04
CA ALA A 86 -12.83 -1.07 -5.38
C ALA A 86 -12.14 -2.44 -5.43
N ILE A 87 -11.23 -2.72 -4.47
CA ILE A 87 -10.48 -3.98 -4.41
C ILE A 87 -11.41 -5.14 -4.10
N THR A 88 -12.33 -4.98 -3.15
CA THR A 88 -13.32 -6.00 -2.81
C THR A 88 -14.23 -6.30 -3.99
N GLY A 89 -14.74 -5.28 -4.67
CA GLY A 89 -15.56 -5.42 -5.87
C GLY A 89 -14.84 -6.18 -6.99
N LEU A 90 -13.56 -5.86 -7.23
CA LEU A 90 -12.72 -6.57 -8.18
C LEU A 90 -12.54 -8.05 -7.78
N THR A 91 -12.21 -8.30 -6.51
CA THR A 91 -11.97 -9.65 -5.98
C THR A 91 -13.22 -10.52 -6.13
N PHE A 92 -14.38 -10.02 -5.74
CA PHE A 92 -15.63 -10.76 -5.91
C PHE A 92 -15.98 -11.00 -7.37
N ARG A 93 -15.79 -10.03 -8.26
CA ARG A 93 -16.02 -10.22 -9.70
C ARG A 93 -15.15 -11.35 -10.25
N VAL A 94 -13.88 -11.41 -9.89
CA VAL A 94 -12.96 -12.46 -10.35
C VAL A 94 -13.28 -13.80 -9.70
N SER A 95 -13.72 -13.85 -8.44
CA SER A 95 -14.08 -15.10 -7.76
C SER A 95 -15.22 -15.84 -8.45
N HIS A 96 -16.19 -15.10 -9.00
CA HIS A 96 -17.31 -15.69 -9.75
C HIS A 96 -16.91 -16.32 -11.09
N THR A 97 -15.82 -15.87 -11.70
CA THR A 97 -15.39 -16.33 -13.04
C THR A 97 -14.21 -17.30 -13.00
N SER A 98 -13.29 -17.14 -12.05
CA SER A 98 -11.97 -17.80 -12.08
C SER A 98 -11.58 -18.47 -10.76
N GLY A 99 -12.47 -18.46 -9.77
CA GLY A 99 -12.22 -19.07 -8.46
C GLY A 99 -11.47 -18.17 -7.47
N TRP A 100 -11.37 -18.63 -6.22
CA TRP A 100 -10.86 -17.82 -5.11
C TRP A 100 -9.36 -17.54 -5.18
N ASP A 101 -8.55 -18.46 -5.71
CA ASP A 101 -7.09 -18.26 -5.85
C ASP A 101 -6.77 -17.13 -6.83
N ALA A 102 -7.46 -17.10 -7.97
CA ALA A 102 -7.34 -16.05 -8.96
C ALA A 102 -7.86 -14.71 -8.42
N ALA A 103 -8.96 -14.73 -7.65
CA ALA A 103 -9.54 -13.56 -7.03
C ALA A 103 -8.59 -12.93 -6.00
N ALA A 104 -7.95 -13.75 -5.16
CA ALA A 104 -6.97 -13.28 -4.18
C ALA A 104 -5.75 -12.65 -4.88
N GLN A 105 -5.24 -13.28 -5.93
CA GLN A 105 -4.14 -12.73 -6.73
C GLN A 105 -4.52 -11.40 -7.38
N ALA A 106 -5.71 -11.29 -7.98
CA ALA A 106 -6.18 -10.05 -8.59
C ALA A 106 -6.32 -8.91 -7.57
N GLY A 107 -6.85 -9.19 -6.37
CA GLY A 107 -6.95 -8.23 -5.29
C GLY A 107 -5.56 -7.73 -4.83
N LEU A 108 -4.62 -8.65 -4.60
CA LEU A 108 -3.25 -8.29 -4.20
C LEU A 108 -2.51 -7.50 -5.29
N LEU A 109 -2.68 -7.87 -6.56
CA LEU A 109 -2.08 -7.12 -7.67
C LEU A 109 -2.67 -5.72 -7.80
N ALA A 110 -3.97 -5.52 -7.53
CA ALA A 110 -4.57 -4.19 -7.49
C ALA A 110 -3.96 -3.31 -6.39
N VAL A 111 -3.67 -3.88 -5.21
CA VAL A 111 -2.95 -3.17 -4.14
C VAL A 111 -1.52 -2.83 -4.56
N VAL A 112 -0.80 -3.76 -5.18
CA VAL A 112 0.55 -3.50 -5.72
C VAL A 112 0.53 -2.35 -6.73
N ALA A 113 -0.44 -2.34 -7.65
CA ALA A 113 -0.60 -1.27 -8.63
C ALA A 113 -0.85 0.09 -7.96
N ALA A 114 -1.71 0.14 -6.94
CA ALA A 114 -1.98 1.36 -6.18
C ALA A 114 -0.72 1.89 -5.48
N ILE A 115 0.05 1.01 -4.84
CA ILE A 115 1.32 1.37 -4.19
C ILE A 115 2.34 1.85 -5.23
N ALA A 116 2.42 1.22 -6.39
CA ALA A 116 3.33 1.61 -7.46
C ALA A 116 3.01 3.03 -7.97
N VAL A 117 1.73 3.36 -8.15
CA VAL A 117 1.29 4.71 -8.52
C VAL A 117 1.68 5.73 -7.44
N ALA A 118 1.41 5.43 -6.17
CA ALA A 118 1.78 6.30 -5.05
C ALA A 118 3.30 6.51 -4.97
N ALA A 119 4.10 5.44 -5.16
CA ALA A 119 5.55 5.52 -5.19
C ALA A 119 6.08 6.36 -6.37
N ALA A 120 5.46 6.24 -7.54
CA ALA A 120 5.81 7.04 -8.72
C ALA A 120 5.54 8.53 -8.49
N VAL A 121 4.38 8.87 -7.89
CA VAL A 121 4.04 10.26 -7.53
C VAL A 121 5.04 10.81 -6.51
N ALA A 122 5.35 10.06 -5.46
CA ALA A 122 6.31 10.47 -4.44
C ALA A 122 7.72 10.67 -5.04
N ALA A 123 8.16 9.78 -5.92
CA ALA A 123 9.45 9.91 -6.61
C ALA A 123 9.48 11.13 -7.55
N TYR A 124 8.37 11.43 -8.21
CA TYR A 124 8.25 12.61 -9.07
C TYR A 124 8.35 13.90 -8.25
N ASP A 125 7.65 13.97 -7.12
CA ASP A 125 7.68 15.14 -6.22
C ASP A 125 9.10 15.38 -5.66
N LEU A 126 9.79 14.33 -5.24
CA LEU A 126 11.19 14.42 -4.81
C LEU A 126 12.12 14.96 -5.90
N ARG A 127 11.90 14.57 -7.16
CA ARG A 127 12.68 15.09 -8.31
C ARG A 127 12.41 16.57 -8.55
N LEU A 128 11.17 17.03 -8.42
CA LEU A 128 10.81 18.45 -8.53
C LEU A 128 11.42 19.28 -7.40
N ALA A 129 11.35 18.79 -6.16
CA ALA A 129 11.95 19.45 -5.01
C ALA A 129 13.48 19.57 -5.14
N ALA A 130 14.14 18.54 -5.65
CA ALA A 130 15.59 18.58 -5.93
C ALA A 130 15.97 19.59 -7.03
N ARG A 131 15.12 19.79 -8.05
CA ARG A 131 15.33 20.79 -9.10
C ARG A 131 15.16 22.22 -8.61
N ARG A 132 14.26 22.46 -7.66
CA ARG A 132 14.03 23.81 -7.08
C ARG A 132 15.14 24.26 -6.11
N ARG A 133 15.98 23.34 -5.65
CA ARG A 133 17.13 23.63 -4.77
C ARG A 133 18.44 23.90 -5.52
N ARG A 134 18.44 23.76 -6.84
CA ARG A 134 19.56 24.11 -7.72
C ARG A 134 19.32 25.44 -8.41
#